data_cf0fbb29e32edc944c47f3f240aad8aa
#
_entry.id   cf0fbb29e32edc944c47f3f240aad8aa
#
_cell.length_a   1.000
_cell.length_b   1.000
_cell.length_c   1.000
_cell.angle_alpha   90.00
_cell.angle_beta   90.00
_cell.angle_gamma   90.00
#
_symmetry.space_group_name_H-M   'P 1'
#
loop_
_entity.id
_entity.type
_entity.pdbx_description
1 polymer ?
#
loop_
_entity_poly.entity_id
_entity_poly.type
_entity_poly.pdbx_seq_one_letter_code
_entity_poly.pdbx_strand_id
1 'polypeptide(L)'
;MKLRNLKRFSLAASLIFAVVFAGCASKELLRPKQAEIDAYLQAHPDLPPTDQSCIADGRFEIGMLAATVSFLLGEPKIVEHVKQPWAQQEHWKYKKGKTRLFVIEDKHVVGIDEFSSK
;
A
#
# COMPACT_ATOMS: atom_id res chain seq x y z
N MET A 1 35.34 21.01 29.13
CA MET A 1 35.04 22.02 28.14
C MET A 1 34.67 21.42 26.80
N LYS A 2 35.41 20.46 26.35
CA LYS A 2 35.11 19.83 25.05
C LYS A 2 33.81 19.07 25.06
N LEU A 3 33.40 18.56 26.18
CA LEU A 3 32.15 17.78 26.27
C LEU A 3 30.92 18.63 26.03
N ARG A 4 30.98 19.90 26.33
CA ARG A 4 29.81 20.76 26.12
C ARG A 4 29.52 20.98 24.66
N ASN A 5 30.54 21.03 23.84
CA ASN A 5 30.34 21.21 22.40
C ASN A 5 29.68 20.02 21.77
N LEU A 6 30.01 18.81 22.19
CA LEU A 6 29.43 17.60 21.68
C LEU A 6 27.92 17.53 21.92
N LYS A 7 27.50 18.00 23.09
CA LYS A 7 26.08 17.98 23.41
C LYS A 7 25.27 18.90 22.50
N ARG A 8 25.85 20.01 22.14
CA ARG A 8 25.17 20.96 21.27
C ARG A 8 24.92 20.38 19.88
N PHE A 9 25.89 19.68 19.34
CA PHE A 9 25.75 19.08 18.04
C PHE A 9 24.66 18.03 18.02
N SER A 10 24.58 17.24 19.08
CA SER A 10 23.54 16.20 19.15
C SER A 10 22.13 16.77 19.10
N LEU A 11 21.89 17.84 19.81
CA LEU A 11 20.58 18.45 19.85
C LEU A 11 20.18 19.03 18.50
N ALA A 12 21.10 19.67 17.83
CA ALA A 12 20.82 20.26 16.52
C ALA A 12 20.44 19.18 15.51
N ALA A 13 21.16 18.08 15.52
CA ALA A 13 20.87 16.99 14.62
C ALA A 13 19.47 16.41 14.83
N SER A 14 19.08 16.27 16.09
CA SER A 14 17.76 15.74 16.41
C SER A 14 16.64 16.60 15.88
N LEU A 15 16.76 17.90 16.01
CA LEU A 15 15.73 18.82 15.56
C LEU A 15 15.54 18.78 14.05
N ILE A 16 16.64 18.74 13.31
CA ILE A 16 16.58 18.69 11.85
C ILE A 16 15.89 17.42 11.40
N PHE A 17 16.19 16.31 12.00
CA PHE A 17 15.61 15.03 11.65
C PHE A 17 14.10 15.04 11.86
N ALA A 18 13.62 15.61 12.94
CA ALA A 18 12.20 15.66 13.23
C ALA A 18 11.41 16.47 12.20
N VAL A 19 11.97 17.58 11.75
CA VAL A 19 11.30 18.42 10.74
C VAL A 19 11.15 17.69 9.42
N VAL A 20 12.19 17.01 8.98
CA VAL A 20 12.16 16.27 7.72
C VAL A 20 11.09 15.17 7.78
N PHE A 21 11.03 14.46 8.88
CA PHE A 21 10.06 13.39 9.03
C PHE A 21 8.62 13.89 8.95
N ALA A 22 8.33 15.00 9.61
CA ALA A 22 6.99 15.57 9.59
C ALA A 22 6.56 15.99 8.19
N GLY A 23 7.49 16.52 7.39
CA GLY A 23 7.18 16.95 6.04
C GLY A 23 6.83 15.81 5.09
N CYS A 24 7.37 14.63 5.31
CA CYS A 24 7.11 13.49 4.43
C CYS A 24 5.78 12.81 4.71
N ALA A 25 5.25 12.91 5.91
CA ALA A 25 4.09 12.14 6.33
C ALA A 25 2.79 12.53 5.63
N SER A 26 2.67 13.77 5.16
CA SER A 26 1.41 14.29 4.66
C SER A 26 0.99 13.83 3.27
N LYS A 27 1.88 13.23 2.50
CA LYS A 27 1.60 12.90 1.11
C LYS A 27 1.21 11.45 0.85
N GLU A 28 1.27 10.60 1.86
CA GLU A 28 1.13 9.17 1.68
C GLU A 28 -0.20 8.66 2.24
N LEU A 29 -1.30 9.25 1.82
CA LEU A 29 -2.61 8.91 2.39
C LEU A 29 -3.17 7.58 1.91
N LEU A 30 -2.73 7.11 0.73
CA LEU A 30 -3.30 5.90 0.13
C LEU A 30 -2.39 4.69 0.26
N ARG A 31 -1.30 4.81 0.98
CA ARG A 31 -0.33 3.74 1.17
C ARG A 31 -0.16 3.44 2.65
N PRO A 32 0.11 2.18 3.00
CA PRO A 32 0.56 1.86 4.36
C PRO A 32 1.88 2.57 4.66
N LYS A 33 2.17 2.72 5.93
CA LYS A 33 3.44 3.30 6.35
C LYS A 33 4.58 2.36 5.97
N GLN A 34 5.77 2.92 5.77
CA GLN A 34 6.92 2.12 5.38
C GLN A 34 7.21 1.00 6.38
N ALA A 35 7.03 1.24 7.67
CA ALA A 35 7.25 0.21 8.67
C ALA A 35 6.27 -0.96 8.49
N GLU A 36 5.04 -0.67 8.12
CA GLU A 36 4.05 -1.71 7.87
C GLU A 36 4.40 -2.50 6.60
N ILE A 37 4.89 -1.81 5.58
CA ILE A 37 5.32 -2.46 4.36
C ILE A 37 6.48 -3.41 4.65
N ASP A 38 7.46 -2.96 5.40
CA ASP A 38 8.61 -3.77 5.75
C ASP A 38 8.18 -5.01 6.54
N ALA A 39 7.27 -4.84 7.50
CA ALA A 39 6.78 -5.95 8.30
C ALA A 39 6.01 -6.95 7.44
N TYR A 40 5.22 -6.46 6.50
CA TYR A 40 4.44 -7.33 5.61
C TYR A 40 5.36 -8.16 4.72
N LEU A 41 6.38 -7.52 4.16
CA LEU A 41 7.34 -8.22 3.31
C LEU A 41 8.13 -9.27 4.08
N GLN A 42 8.48 -8.99 5.32
CA GLN A 42 9.16 -9.96 6.17
C GLN A 42 8.27 -11.14 6.53
N ALA A 43 6.98 -10.89 6.74
CA ALA A 43 6.03 -11.93 7.07
C ALA A 43 5.66 -12.79 5.85
N HIS A 44 5.89 -12.29 4.64
CA HIS A 44 5.53 -12.98 3.41
C HIS A 44 6.73 -13.10 2.49
N PRO A 45 7.75 -13.91 2.87
CA PRO A 45 8.97 -14.04 2.05
C PRO A 45 8.73 -14.67 0.70
N ASP A 46 7.62 -15.42 0.54
CA ASP A 46 7.29 -16.09 -0.71
C ASP A 46 6.47 -15.23 -1.66
N LEU A 47 6.31 -13.95 -1.33
CA LEU A 47 5.49 -13.06 -2.14
C LEU A 47 6.06 -12.94 -3.55
N PRO A 48 5.22 -13.06 -4.60
CA PRO A 48 5.71 -12.95 -5.97
C PRO A 48 6.39 -11.61 -6.25
N PRO A 49 7.37 -11.56 -7.16
CA PRO A 49 8.06 -10.31 -7.47
C PRO A 49 7.13 -9.18 -7.93
N THR A 50 6.08 -9.51 -8.68
CA THR A 50 5.10 -8.52 -9.11
C THR A 50 4.45 -7.84 -7.90
N ASP A 51 4.05 -8.65 -6.91
CA ASP A 51 3.43 -8.12 -5.70
C ASP A 51 4.40 -7.27 -4.90
N GLN A 52 5.66 -7.69 -4.81
CA GLN A 52 6.68 -6.92 -4.11
C GLN A 52 6.86 -5.54 -4.75
N SER A 53 6.90 -5.49 -6.08
CA SER A 53 7.01 -4.23 -6.80
C SER A 53 5.78 -3.35 -6.60
N CYS A 54 4.60 -3.95 -6.65
CA CYS A 54 3.36 -3.20 -6.43
C CYS A 54 3.31 -2.57 -5.06
N ILE A 55 3.76 -3.30 -4.04
CA ILE A 55 3.79 -2.79 -2.68
C ILE A 55 4.79 -1.65 -2.56
N ALA A 56 5.98 -1.83 -3.12
CA ALA A 56 7.02 -0.81 -3.05
C ALA A 56 6.61 0.49 -3.74
N ASP A 57 5.93 0.38 -4.87
CA ASP A 57 5.58 1.54 -5.69
C ASP A 57 4.17 2.07 -5.41
N GLY A 58 3.36 1.34 -4.66
CA GLY A 58 1.98 1.75 -4.41
C GLY A 58 1.12 1.67 -5.65
N ARG A 59 1.32 0.64 -6.48
CA ARG A 59 0.56 0.48 -7.73
C ARG A 59 -0.10 -0.89 -7.78
N PHE A 60 -0.91 -1.09 -8.81
CA PHE A 60 -1.67 -2.31 -8.97
C PHE A 60 -1.46 -2.88 -10.37
N GLU A 61 -1.37 -4.20 -10.45
CA GLU A 61 -1.18 -4.90 -11.73
C GLU A 61 -2.06 -6.14 -11.78
N ILE A 62 -2.48 -6.49 -12.98
CA ILE A 62 -3.18 -7.75 -13.22
C ILE A 62 -2.22 -8.89 -12.91
N GLY A 63 -2.70 -9.89 -12.21
CA GLY A 63 -1.89 -11.02 -11.77
C GLY A 63 -1.45 -10.96 -10.32
N MET A 64 -1.56 -9.80 -9.69
CA MET A 64 -1.20 -9.66 -8.29
C MET A 64 -2.21 -10.40 -7.40
N LEU A 65 -1.82 -10.69 -6.18
CA LEU A 65 -2.70 -11.37 -5.23
C LEU A 65 -3.76 -10.42 -4.69
N ALA A 66 -4.96 -10.94 -4.49
CA ALA A 66 -6.02 -10.16 -3.86
C ALA A 66 -5.61 -9.71 -2.45
N ALA A 67 -4.88 -10.55 -1.73
CA ALA A 67 -4.40 -10.19 -0.40
C ALA A 67 -3.50 -8.95 -0.43
N THR A 68 -2.74 -8.77 -1.49
CA THR A 68 -1.88 -7.60 -1.65
C THR A 68 -2.72 -6.34 -1.84
N VAL A 69 -3.80 -6.43 -2.61
CA VAL A 69 -4.73 -5.30 -2.76
C VAL A 69 -5.31 -4.92 -1.40
N SER A 70 -5.73 -5.91 -0.63
CA SER A 70 -6.30 -5.69 0.69
C SER A 70 -5.27 -5.06 1.64
N PHE A 71 -4.01 -5.46 1.52
CA PHE A 71 -2.95 -4.84 2.33
C PHE A 71 -2.77 -3.37 1.96
N LEU A 72 -2.77 -3.05 0.66
CA LEU A 72 -2.52 -1.69 0.20
C LEU A 72 -3.71 -0.75 0.43
N LEU A 73 -4.92 -1.21 0.22
CA LEU A 73 -6.11 -0.37 0.27
C LEU A 73 -7.03 -0.64 1.47
N GLY A 74 -6.77 -1.70 2.21
CA GLY A 74 -7.65 -2.12 3.28
C GLY A 74 -8.81 -2.97 2.74
N GLU A 75 -9.83 -3.16 3.54
CA GLU A 75 -10.99 -3.93 3.13
C GLU A 75 -11.78 -3.18 2.06
N PRO A 76 -12.26 -3.88 1.03
CA PRO A 76 -13.07 -3.21 0.00
C PRO A 76 -14.39 -2.72 0.58
N LYS A 77 -14.87 -1.62 0.03
CA LYS A 77 -16.14 -1.06 0.46
C LYS A 77 -17.31 -1.94 0.08
N ILE A 78 -17.24 -2.53 -1.11
CA ILE A 78 -18.28 -3.41 -1.62
C ILE A 78 -17.61 -4.64 -2.23
N VAL A 79 -18.14 -5.81 -1.91
CA VAL A 79 -17.71 -7.07 -2.51
C VAL A 79 -18.94 -7.70 -3.15
N GLU A 80 -18.89 -7.93 -4.46
CA GLU A 80 -19.95 -8.61 -5.18
C GLU A 80 -19.43 -9.93 -5.69
N HIS A 81 -20.23 -10.98 -5.51
CA HIS A 81 -19.89 -12.30 -6.02
C HIS A 81 -20.58 -12.50 -7.35
N VAL A 82 -19.79 -12.73 -8.39
CA VAL A 82 -20.30 -12.86 -9.75
C VAL A 82 -19.93 -14.23 -10.28
N LYS A 83 -20.92 -14.99 -10.73
CA LYS A 83 -20.70 -16.31 -11.28
C LYS A 83 -20.62 -16.23 -12.79
N GLN A 84 -19.46 -16.54 -13.34
CA GLN A 84 -19.27 -16.62 -14.78
C GLN A 84 -19.29 -18.07 -15.22
N PRO A 85 -19.54 -18.36 -16.53
CA PRO A 85 -19.51 -19.75 -17.01
C PRO A 85 -18.17 -20.47 -16.76
N TRP A 86 -17.07 -19.72 -16.73
CA TRP A 86 -15.74 -20.31 -16.57
C TRP A 86 -15.21 -20.26 -15.14
N ALA A 87 -15.76 -19.40 -14.26
CA ALA A 87 -15.23 -19.24 -12.92
C ALA A 87 -16.14 -18.41 -12.06
N GLN A 88 -15.89 -18.47 -10.75
CA GLN A 88 -16.54 -17.57 -9.81
C GLN A 88 -15.60 -16.40 -9.56
N GLN A 89 -16.14 -15.20 -9.61
CA GLN A 89 -15.36 -13.98 -9.44
C GLN A 89 -15.89 -13.17 -8.27
N GLU A 90 -15.02 -12.37 -7.68
CA GLU A 90 -15.41 -11.34 -6.74
C GLU A 90 -15.05 -10.00 -7.36
N HIS A 91 -15.97 -9.06 -7.25
CA HIS A 91 -15.73 -7.69 -7.72
C HIS A 91 -15.59 -6.82 -6.49
N TRP A 92 -14.39 -6.33 -6.26
CA TRP A 92 -14.05 -5.51 -5.10
C TRP A 92 -14.05 -4.04 -5.51
N LYS A 93 -14.89 -3.24 -4.85
CA LYS A 93 -14.99 -1.82 -5.17
C LYS A 93 -14.42 -0.98 -4.03
N TYR A 94 -13.55 -0.07 -4.39
CA TYR A 94 -12.91 0.87 -3.47
C TYR A 94 -13.26 2.29 -3.88
N LYS A 95 -13.42 3.16 -2.89
CA LYS A 95 -13.70 4.58 -3.14
C LYS A 95 -12.74 5.46 -2.36
N LYS A 96 -11.46 5.23 -2.50
CA LYS A 96 -10.43 6.05 -1.87
C LYS A 96 -9.79 6.91 -2.96
N GLY A 97 -10.20 8.18 -3.02
CA GLY A 97 -9.78 9.07 -4.08
C GLY A 97 -10.52 8.75 -5.35
N LYS A 98 -9.95 7.91 -6.18
CA LYS A 98 -10.62 7.38 -7.36
C LYS A 98 -11.47 6.18 -6.97
N THR A 99 -12.50 5.92 -7.77
CA THR A 99 -13.23 4.67 -7.64
C THR A 99 -12.45 3.60 -8.41
N ARG A 100 -12.14 2.51 -7.74
CA ARG A 100 -11.41 1.38 -8.34
C ARG A 100 -12.21 0.12 -8.20
N LEU A 101 -12.23 -0.65 -9.27
CA LEU A 101 -12.88 -1.95 -9.29
C LEU A 101 -11.83 -3.00 -9.61
N PHE A 102 -11.68 -3.99 -8.73
CA PHE A 102 -10.78 -5.12 -8.96
C PHE A 102 -11.64 -6.36 -9.17
N VAL A 103 -11.36 -7.08 -10.24
CA VAL A 103 -12.00 -8.36 -10.49
C VAL A 103 -11.06 -9.44 -9.99
N ILE A 104 -11.51 -10.23 -9.05
CA ILE A 104 -10.72 -11.26 -8.39
C ILE A 104 -11.20 -12.63 -8.82
N GLU A 105 -10.27 -13.47 -9.24
CA GLU A 105 -10.55 -14.84 -9.63
C GLU A 105 -9.43 -15.71 -9.12
N ASP A 106 -9.77 -16.75 -8.38
CA ASP A 106 -8.79 -17.66 -7.79
C ASP A 106 -7.71 -16.91 -6.98
N LYS A 107 -8.18 -15.96 -6.16
CA LYS A 107 -7.32 -15.15 -5.26
C LYS A 107 -6.34 -14.21 -5.97
N HIS A 108 -6.51 -14.02 -7.27
CA HIS A 108 -5.67 -13.13 -8.06
C HIS A 108 -6.50 -12.07 -8.75
N VAL A 109 -5.88 -10.94 -9.01
CA VAL A 109 -6.51 -9.85 -9.76
C VAL A 109 -6.44 -10.18 -11.23
N VAL A 110 -7.61 -10.27 -11.88
CA VAL A 110 -7.68 -10.54 -13.31
C VAL A 110 -8.19 -9.34 -14.09
N GLY A 111 -8.67 -8.31 -13.43
CA GLY A 111 -9.13 -7.09 -14.08
C GLY A 111 -9.06 -5.92 -13.13
N ILE A 112 -8.78 -4.74 -13.68
CA ILE A 112 -8.71 -3.50 -12.92
C ILE A 112 -9.36 -2.40 -13.74
N ASP A 113 -10.32 -1.69 -13.13
CA ASP A 113 -10.93 -0.51 -13.73
C ASP A 113 -10.80 0.66 -12.75
N GLU A 114 -10.45 1.83 -13.26
CA GLU A 114 -10.37 3.03 -12.46
C GLU A 114 -11.28 4.10 -13.06
N PHE A 115 -12.05 4.73 -12.20
CA PHE A 115 -12.97 5.78 -12.62
C PHE A 115 -12.67 7.05 -11.84
N SER A 116 -12.64 8.17 -12.56
CA SER A 116 -12.55 9.46 -11.90
C SER A 116 -13.90 9.77 -11.28
N SER A 117 -13.94 9.94 -9.97
CA SER A 117 -15.20 10.36 -9.35
C SER A 117 -15.29 11.87 -9.44
N LYS A 118 -16.46 12.34 -9.79
CA LYS A 118 -16.73 13.78 -9.84
C LYS A 118 -17.58 14.19 -8.66
#